data_68ca43a07be5bebf40b02af72394a5a0
#
_entry.id   68ca43a07be5bebf40b02af72394a5a0
#
_cell.length_a   1.000
_cell.length_b   1.000
_cell.length_c   1.000
_cell.angle_alpha   90.00
_cell.angle_beta   90.00
_cell.angle_gamma   90.00
#
_symmetry.space_group_name_H-M   'P 1'
#
loop_
_entity.id
_entity.type
_entity.pdbx_description
1 polymer ?
#
loop_
_entity_poly.entity_id
_entity_poly.type
_entity_poly.pdbx_seq_one_letter_code
_entity_poly.pdbx_strand_id
1 'polypeptide(L)'
;MNERQIVLVLVFLLIASNPAPNTLDSSIRDADSSLKTNALEVLMLGNSYTSQNNLASKLDSILSDGGGDVEVSALTSGGLKLYEHEDRARESGNQWNIALNEPNDFVILQDQSQVPSFPTDSQYWQDSKDAAIYLNQRALDSGGSTILFMTWGYKDGDSNNQWRNPDYPSMQLHLQQGYEMYLENITTHSEPAFIAPVGLAYKHLYDAVADTGVDPSAGSTAFSTLYSSDGSHPSIDGTYLSACVFHAVITGESPVGRSYPGQISPARALELQEAAAATVFNGSDYLYPFEVEPPGIEFGPDSGSIFDIDPGATIGLNFNFTNHAGVDDEAVVDISGSEGWSIEWSNAEPPGAGHTYDAPSNITQWVQFSITAPQISDGYPLAGSLHQFSMQLTSGSDG
;
A
#
# COMPACT_ATOMS: atom_id res chain seq x y z
N MET A 1 -38.20 -28.17 -26.19
CA MET A 1 -38.01 -28.41 -24.75
C MET A 1 -37.06 -27.31 -24.28
N ASN A 2 -37.58 -26.39 -23.47
CA ASN A 2 -36.70 -25.34 -22.93
C ASN A 2 -35.84 -25.98 -21.86
N GLU A 3 -34.55 -26.03 -22.11
CA GLU A 3 -33.57 -26.37 -21.09
C GLU A 3 -33.62 -25.31 -20.02
N ARG A 4 -33.83 -25.71 -18.78
CA ARG A 4 -33.93 -24.83 -17.62
C ARG A 4 -32.57 -24.79 -16.94
N GLN A 5 -31.77 -23.77 -17.22
CA GLN A 5 -30.46 -23.56 -16.60
C GLN A 5 -30.62 -22.88 -15.24
N ILE A 6 -29.79 -23.26 -14.28
CA ILE A 6 -29.60 -22.61 -12.98
C ILE A 6 -28.26 -21.87 -13.04
N VAL A 7 -28.22 -20.62 -12.61
CA VAL A 7 -26.98 -19.83 -12.54
C VAL A 7 -26.42 -19.93 -11.12
N LEU A 8 -25.20 -20.42 -11.00
CA LEU A 8 -24.42 -20.48 -9.75
C LEU A 8 -23.44 -19.33 -9.72
N VAL A 9 -23.49 -18.50 -8.68
CA VAL A 9 -22.51 -17.43 -8.41
C VAL A 9 -21.71 -17.80 -7.17
N LEU A 10 -20.42 -17.95 -7.33
CA LEU A 10 -19.48 -18.11 -6.23
C LEU A 10 -18.93 -16.71 -5.87
N VAL A 11 -19.23 -16.24 -4.69
CA VAL A 11 -18.68 -14.99 -4.14
C VAL A 11 -17.76 -15.38 -3.01
N PHE A 12 -16.49 -15.01 -3.12
CA PHE A 12 -15.51 -15.19 -2.05
C PHE A 12 -15.54 -13.94 -1.18
N LEU A 13 -15.88 -14.11 0.08
CA LEU A 13 -15.78 -13.06 1.09
C LEU A 13 -14.60 -13.42 2.00
N LEU A 14 -13.53 -12.67 1.94
CA LEU A 14 -12.49 -12.69 2.97
C LEU A 14 -13.08 -12.01 4.22
N ILE A 15 -13.39 -12.78 5.24
CA ILE A 15 -13.70 -12.24 6.57
C ILE A 15 -12.48 -12.52 7.43
N ALA A 16 -11.58 -11.53 7.53
CA ALA A 16 -10.60 -11.52 8.58
C ALA A 16 -11.32 -11.37 9.92
N SER A 17 -11.29 -12.39 10.77
CA SER A 17 -11.76 -12.28 12.14
C SER A 17 -10.67 -11.61 12.97
N ASN A 18 -10.85 -10.33 13.35
CA ASN A 18 -10.03 -9.69 14.36
C ASN A 18 -10.14 -10.45 15.68
N PRO A 19 -9.04 -10.98 16.24
CA PRO A 19 -9.08 -11.55 17.57
C PRO A 19 -9.32 -10.44 18.59
N ALA A 20 -10.24 -10.69 19.53
CA ALA A 20 -10.40 -9.84 20.70
C ALA A 20 -9.06 -9.81 21.48
N PRO A 21 -8.67 -8.68 22.10
CA PRO A 21 -7.40 -8.61 22.81
C PRO A 21 -7.39 -9.60 23.97
N ASN A 22 -6.62 -10.67 23.81
CA ASN A 22 -6.34 -11.61 24.90
C ASN A 22 -5.49 -10.90 25.96
N THR A 23 -6.03 -10.80 27.16
CA THR A 23 -5.28 -10.43 28.35
C THR A 23 -4.25 -11.52 28.64
N LEU A 24 -3.04 -11.36 28.16
CA LEU A 24 -1.92 -12.25 28.47
C LEU A 24 -1.60 -12.18 29.95
N ASP A 25 -1.65 -13.37 30.61
CA ASP A 25 -1.21 -13.61 31.94
C ASP A 25 0.26 -13.21 32.11
N SER A 26 0.55 -12.39 33.12
CA SER A 26 1.85 -11.78 33.40
C SER A 26 2.93 -12.75 33.92
N SER A 27 2.75 -14.06 33.81
CA SER A 27 3.63 -15.07 34.43
C SER A 27 4.64 -15.76 33.49
N ILE A 28 4.73 -15.35 32.18
CA ILE A 28 5.71 -15.91 31.21
C ILE A 28 6.64 -14.80 30.68
N ARG A 29 7.13 -13.93 31.54
CA ARG A 29 8.09 -12.88 31.14
C ARG A 29 9.46 -13.08 31.79
N ASP A 30 10.01 -14.28 31.78
CA ASP A 30 11.41 -14.51 32.19
C ASP A 30 12.08 -15.65 31.40
N ALA A 31 11.96 -15.61 30.06
CA ALA A 31 12.81 -16.44 29.22
C ALA A 31 13.08 -15.69 27.89
N ASP A 32 14.31 -15.27 27.78
CA ASP A 32 15.01 -14.82 26.59
C ASP A 32 14.74 -13.38 26.07
N SER A 33 15.34 -12.41 26.78
CA SER A 33 15.46 -11.02 26.37
C SER A 33 16.58 -10.80 25.33
N SER A 34 16.71 -11.64 24.32
CA SER A 34 17.68 -11.48 23.24
C SER A 34 17.06 -11.43 21.84
N LEU A 35 15.75 -11.27 21.72
CA LEU A 35 15.17 -10.82 20.46
C LEU A 35 15.49 -9.33 20.36
N LYS A 36 16.54 -8.97 19.59
CA LYS A 36 16.69 -7.63 19.05
C LYS A 36 15.39 -7.35 18.29
N THR A 37 14.56 -6.46 18.78
CA THR A 37 13.61 -5.75 17.94
C THR A 37 14.48 -5.04 16.93
N ASN A 38 14.51 -5.52 15.67
CA ASN A 38 15.23 -4.83 14.62
C ASN A 38 14.65 -3.40 14.54
N ALA A 39 15.53 -2.41 14.42
CA ALA A 39 15.09 -1.04 14.16
C ALA A 39 14.25 -1.02 12.87
N LEU A 40 13.28 -0.12 12.80
CA LEU A 40 12.59 0.18 11.54
C LEU A 40 13.58 0.88 10.61
N GLU A 41 13.96 0.23 9.52
CA GLU A 41 14.95 0.69 8.56
C GLU A 41 14.28 1.34 7.34
N VAL A 42 14.50 2.64 7.15
CA VAL A 42 13.95 3.41 6.03
C VAL A 42 15.06 4.04 5.20
N LEU A 43 15.13 3.68 3.92
CA LEU A 43 16.07 4.26 2.97
C LEU A 43 15.33 5.23 2.02
N MET A 44 15.77 6.48 1.95
CA MET A 44 15.24 7.47 1.01
C MET A 44 16.20 7.66 -0.17
N LEU A 45 15.73 7.44 -1.38
CA LEU A 45 16.43 7.78 -2.64
C LEU A 45 15.77 9.01 -3.23
N GLY A 46 16.49 10.15 -3.27
CA GLY A 46 15.89 11.39 -3.72
C GLY A 46 16.90 12.45 -4.15
N ASN A 47 16.45 13.67 -4.23
CA ASN A 47 17.27 14.81 -4.64
C ASN A 47 17.19 15.95 -3.61
N SER A 48 17.25 17.20 -4.08
CA SER A 48 17.17 18.37 -3.20
C SER A 48 15.84 18.45 -2.43
N TYR A 49 14.75 17.89 -2.91
CA TYR A 49 13.47 17.86 -2.17
C TYR A 49 13.55 16.98 -0.93
N THR A 50 14.32 15.93 -0.97
CA THR A 50 14.59 15.04 0.18
C THR A 50 15.68 15.65 1.10
N SER A 51 16.76 16.21 0.53
CA SER A 51 17.88 16.70 1.34
C SER A 51 17.62 18.08 1.98
N GLN A 52 16.74 18.92 1.40
CA GLN A 52 16.43 20.23 1.92
C GLN A 52 15.83 20.14 3.32
N ASN A 53 16.30 20.99 4.25
CA ASN A 53 15.89 20.97 5.65
C ASN A 53 16.02 19.60 6.35
N ASN A 54 16.77 18.66 5.77
CA ASN A 54 17.05 17.33 6.31
C ASN A 54 15.76 16.53 6.62
N LEU A 55 15.01 16.18 5.56
CA LEU A 55 13.75 15.44 5.69
C LEU A 55 13.93 14.10 6.41
N ALA A 56 14.99 13.34 6.09
CA ALA A 56 15.27 12.05 6.72
C ALA A 56 15.34 12.17 8.26
N SER A 57 16.10 13.14 8.78
CA SER A 57 16.20 13.35 10.23
C SER A 57 14.88 13.82 10.88
N LYS A 58 14.02 14.53 10.14
CA LYS A 58 12.69 14.91 10.65
C LYS A 58 11.75 13.72 10.71
N LEU A 59 11.80 12.87 9.69
CA LEU A 59 11.03 11.64 9.68
C LEU A 59 11.49 10.70 10.79
N ASP A 60 12.79 10.50 10.94
CA ASP A 60 13.39 9.74 12.04
C ASP A 60 12.88 10.21 13.40
N SER A 61 12.95 11.53 13.65
CA SER A 61 12.49 12.16 14.90
C SER A 61 11.00 11.89 15.18
N ILE A 62 10.13 11.99 14.18
CA ILE A 62 8.68 11.78 14.35
C ILE A 62 8.36 10.30 14.57
N LEU A 63 9.02 9.42 13.83
CA LEU A 63 8.82 7.96 13.98
C LEU A 63 9.32 7.47 15.35
N SER A 64 10.44 8.01 15.84
CA SER A 64 11.02 7.68 17.15
C SER A 64 10.19 8.19 18.34
N ASP A 65 9.30 9.16 18.15
CA ASP A 65 8.40 9.66 19.22
C ASP A 65 7.51 8.57 19.83
N GLY A 66 7.27 7.49 19.09
CA GLY A 66 6.54 6.30 19.56
C GLY A 66 7.36 5.37 20.46
N GLY A 67 8.67 5.63 20.65
CA GLY A 67 9.57 4.86 21.50
C GLY A 67 10.13 3.59 20.82
N GLY A 68 9.96 3.42 19.52
CA GLY A 68 10.59 2.37 18.72
C GLY A 68 12.03 2.74 18.30
N ASP A 69 12.86 1.72 18.03
CA ASP A 69 14.13 1.91 17.34
C ASP A 69 13.84 2.17 15.86
N VAL A 70 14.36 3.28 15.33
CA VAL A 70 14.15 3.70 13.93
C VAL A 70 15.48 4.20 13.38
N GLU A 71 15.77 3.89 12.12
CA GLU A 71 16.88 4.47 11.37
C GLU A 71 16.38 4.95 10.01
N VAL A 72 16.39 6.26 9.77
CA VAL A 72 16.04 6.85 8.48
C VAL A 72 17.29 7.38 7.80
N SER A 73 17.70 6.74 6.73
CA SER A 73 18.85 7.13 5.91
C SER A 73 18.41 7.74 4.58
N ALA A 74 19.27 8.55 3.95
CA ALA A 74 18.98 9.13 2.65
C ALA A 74 20.20 9.21 1.74
N LEU A 75 20.04 8.79 0.49
CA LEU A 75 21.01 8.98 -0.58
C LEU A 75 20.44 9.99 -1.59
N THR A 76 21.07 11.16 -1.64
CA THR A 76 20.57 12.30 -2.42
C THR A 76 21.66 13.00 -3.21
N SER A 77 21.27 13.59 -4.34
CA SER A 77 22.08 14.59 -5.05
C SER A 77 21.15 15.53 -5.80
N GLY A 78 21.57 16.80 -5.97
CA GLY A 78 20.70 17.82 -6.56
C GLY A 78 20.17 17.44 -7.94
N GLY A 79 18.84 17.50 -8.10
CA GLY A 79 18.16 17.27 -9.38
C GLY A 79 18.18 15.84 -9.91
N LEU A 80 18.61 14.83 -9.13
CA LEU A 80 18.58 13.43 -9.56
C LEU A 80 17.18 12.98 -9.95
N LYS A 81 17.13 12.19 -11.01
CA LYS A 81 15.96 11.47 -11.51
C LYS A 81 16.06 9.99 -11.13
N LEU A 82 14.95 9.26 -11.17
CA LEU A 82 14.97 7.83 -10.81
C LEU A 82 15.97 7.02 -11.63
N TYR A 83 16.11 7.26 -12.92
CA TYR A 83 17.08 6.53 -13.74
C TYR A 83 18.54 6.82 -13.38
N GLU A 84 18.85 8.00 -12.84
CA GLU A 84 20.19 8.31 -12.33
C GLU A 84 20.44 7.62 -10.96
N HIS A 85 19.40 7.36 -10.18
CA HIS A 85 19.49 6.48 -9.00
C HIS A 85 19.71 5.03 -9.42
N GLU A 86 19.01 4.56 -10.45
CA GLU A 86 19.22 3.23 -11.03
C GLU A 86 20.66 3.03 -11.53
N ASP A 87 21.19 3.98 -12.30
CA ASP A 87 22.58 3.92 -12.79
C ASP A 87 23.56 3.71 -11.64
N ARG A 88 23.42 4.47 -10.55
CA ARG A 88 24.24 4.34 -9.35
C ARG A 88 24.01 3.03 -8.61
N ALA A 89 22.77 2.55 -8.55
CA ALA A 89 22.44 1.28 -7.92
C ALA A 89 23.01 0.07 -8.68
N ARG A 90 23.16 0.18 -10.01
CA ARG A 90 23.77 -0.86 -10.85
C ARG A 90 25.30 -0.91 -10.74
N GLU A 91 25.94 0.17 -10.30
CA GLU A 91 27.39 0.25 -10.15
C GLU A 91 27.84 -0.45 -8.86
N SER A 92 28.56 -1.57 -9.02
CA SER A 92 29.07 -2.34 -7.89
C SER A 92 30.03 -1.52 -7.01
N GLY A 93 29.76 -1.50 -5.70
CA GLY A 93 30.52 -0.72 -4.72
C GLY A 93 30.12 0.74 -4.61
N ASN A 94 29.17 1.21 -5.41
CA ASN A 94 28.54 2.51 -5.23
C ASN A 94 27.66 2.49 -3.97
N GLN A 95 27.52 3.65 -3.28
CA GLN A 95 26.75 3.75 -2.06
C GLN A 95 25.27 3.35 -2.24
N TRP A 96 24.66 3.66 -3.40
CA TRP A 96 23.30 3.21 -3.75
C TRP A 96 23.21 1.69 -3.84
N ASN A 97 24.19 1.05 -4.50
CA ASN A 97 24.24 -0.40 -4.58
C ASN A 97 24.40 -1.05 -3.21
N ILE A 98 25.24 -0.50 -2.35
CA ILE A 98 25.49 -1.01 -0.99
C ILE A 98 24.22 -0.89 -0.16
N ALA A 99 23.61 0.32 -0.09
CA ALA A 99 22.43 0.58 0.74
C ALA A 99 21.21 -0.27 0.34
N LEU A 100 21.03 -0.51 -0.98
CA LEU A 100 19.94 -1.37 -1.48
C LEU A 100 20.22 -2.88 -1.34
N ASN A 101 21.39 -3.29 -0.84
CA ASN A 101 21.70 -4.67 -0.47
C ASN A 101 21.58 -4.92 1.03
N GLU A 102 21.49 -3.88 1.83
CA GLU A 102 21.20 -4.01 3.26
C GLU A 102 19.69 -4.21 3.46
N PRO A 103 19.25 -4.86 4.55
CA PRO A 103 17.84 -4.94 4.88
C PRO A 103 17.22 -3.55 5.03
N ASN A 104 16.08 -3.32 4.41
CA ASN A 104 15.28 -2.12 4.55
C ASN A 104 13.82 -2.53 4.67
N ASP A 105 13.07 -1.99 5.62
CA ASP A 105 11.63 -2.19 5.68
C ASP A 105 10.93 -1.39 4.60
N PHE A 106 11.41 -0.15 4.38
CA PHE A 106 10.89 0.71 3.32
C PHE A 106 12.00 1.38 2.51
N VAL A 107 11.84 1.38 1.18
CA VAL A 107 12.62 2.19 0.27
C VAL A 107 11.73 3.28 -0.34
N ILE A 108 12.01 4.53 0.01
CA ILE A 108 11.25 5.69 -0.48
C ILE A 108 11.91 6.20 -1.75
N LEU A 109 11.15 6.26 -2.85
CA LEU A 109 11.63 6.70 -4.16
C LEU A 109 11.05 8.07 -4.52
N GLN A 110 11.92 9.07 -4.70
CA GLN A 110 11.55 10.42 -5.14
C GLN A 110 12.20 10.74 -6.48
N ASP A 111 11.38 10.97 -7.48
CA ASP A 111 11.85 11.42 -8.80
C ASP A 111 12.14 12.93 -8.85
N GLN A 112 12.76 13.39 -9.92
CA GLN A 112 12.96 14.81 -10.16
C GLN A 112 11.60 15.51 -10.29
N SER A 113 11.50 16.69 -9.70
CA SER A 113 10.26 17.45 -9.44
C SER A 113 9.31 17.65 -10.64
N GLN A 114 9.79 17.53 -11.87
CA GLN A 114 9.02 17.77 -13.10
C GLN A 114 8.68 16.45 -13.81
N VAL A 115 9.58 15.45 -13.75
CA VAL A 115 9.53 14.25 -14.60
C VAL A 115 8.20 13.48 -14.48
N PRO A 116 7.63 13.22 -13.31
CA PRO A 116 6.34 12.51 -13.24
C PRO A 116 5.20 13.30 -13.92
N SER A 117 5.31 14.64 -14.02
CA SER A 117 4.30 15.46 -14.70
C SER A 117 4.41 15.45 -16.23
N PHE A 118 5.47 14.91 -16.80
CA PHE A 118 5.66 14.91 -18.24
C PHE A 118 4.71 13.95 -18.95
N PRO A 119 4.45 14.15 -20.26
CA PRO A 119 3.71 13.17 -21.05
C PRO A 119 4.37 11.79 -21.00
N THR A 120 3.56 10.74 -20.99
CA THR A 120 4.04 9.35 -20.89
C THR A 120 4.87 8.88 -22.09
N ASP A 121 4.79 9.56 -23.23
CA ASP A 121 5.63 9.34 -24.41
C ASP A 121 6.97 10.10 -24.34
N SER A 122 7.20 10.92 -23.32
CA SER A 122 8.49 11.54 -23.05
C SER A 122 9.53 10.51 -22.65
N GLN A 123 10.73 10.58 -23.23
CA GLN A 123 11.85 9.70 -22.86
C GLN A 123 12.18 9.80 -21.36
N TYR A 124 12.16 11.00 -20.79
CA TYR A 124 12.41 11.20 -19.34
C TYR A 124 11.42 10.43 -18.48
N TRP A 125 10.12 10.44 -18.86
CA TRP A 125 9.10 9.72 -18.12
C TRP A 125 9.28 8.20 -18.25
N GLN A 126 9.57 7.72 -19.47
CA GLN A 126 9.80 6.29 -19.72
C GLN A 126 11.02 5.76 -18.96
N ASP A 127 12.15 6.50 -19.02
CA ASP A 127 13.37 6.11 -18.31
C ASP A 127 13.14 6.07 -16.78
N SER A 128 12.40 7.04 -16.21
CA SER A 128 12.05 7.06 -14.79
C SER A 128 11.07 5.95 -14.40
N LYS A 129 10.10 5.62 -15.25
CA LYS A 129 9.20 4.48 -15.02
C LYS A 129 9.98 3.16 -14.99
N ASP A 130 10.87 2.94 -15.96
CA ASP A 130 11.69 1.72 -16.01
C ASP A 130 12.63 1.63 -14.80
N ALA A 131 13.17 2.76 -14.37
CA ALA A 131 13.96 2.85 -13.15
C ALA A 131 13.14 2.57 -11.88
N ALA A 132 11.89 3.04 -11.81
CA ALA A 132 11.01 2.72 -10.70
C ALA A 132 10.79 1.20 -10.57
N ILE A 133 10.60 0.49 -11.69
CA ILE A 133 10.47 -0.97 -11.71
C ILE A 133 11.76 -1.63 -11.19
N TYR A 134 12.94 -1.20 -11.66
CA TYR A 134 14.21 -1.75 -11.20
C TYR A 134 14.44 -1.49 -9.70
N LEU A 135 14.22 -0.27 -9.23
CA LEU A 135 14.46 0.11 -7.83
C LEU A 135 13.46 -0.58 -6.90
N ASN A 136 12.20 -0.75 -7.34
CA ASN A 136 11.23 -1.55 -6.61
C ASN A 136 11.69 -2.99 -6.43
N GLN A 137 12.18 -3.63 -7.51
CA GLN A 137 12.71 -4.99 -7.39
C GLN A 137 13.87 -5.06 -6.38
N ARG A 138 14.74 -4.04 -6.33
CA ARG A 138 15.84 -3.98 -5.36
C ARG A 138 15.35 -3.83 -3.92
N ALA A 139 14.25 -3.06 -3.71
CA ALA A 139 13.60 -2.95 -2.40
C ALA A 139 13.03 -4.31 -1.95
N LEU A 140 12.34 -5.01 -2.84
CA LEU A 140 11.81 -6.36 -2.57
C LEU A 140 12.93 -7.37 -2.30
N ASP A 141 14.01 -7.33 -3.09
CA ASP A 141 15.19 -8.22 -2.89
C ASP A 141 15.88 -7.99 -1.53
N SER A 142 15.75 -6.80 -0.93
CA SER A 142 16.25 -6.49 0.43
C SER A 142 15.25 -6.82 1.54
N GLY A 143 14.06 -7.31 1.19
CA GLY A 143 12.99 -7.69 2.13
C GLY A 143 12.03 -6.57 2.48
N GLY A 144 12.11 -5.41 1.82
CA GLY A 144 11.28 -4.24 2.09
C GLY A 144 10.24 -3.96 1.02
N SER A 145 9.47 -2.90 1.24
CA SER A 145 8.48 -2.38 0.31
C SER A 145 8.85 -1.00 -0.21
N THR A 146 8.38 -0.69 -1.42
CA THR A 146 8.58 0.64 -2.01
C THR A 146 7.47 1.60 -1.60
N ILE A 147 7.85 2.82 -1.22
CA ILE A 147 6.95 3.96 -1.08
C ILE A 147 7.34 5.03 -2.10
N LEU A 148 6.47 5.34 -3.04
CA LEU A 148 6.66 6.44 -3.97
C LEU A 148 6.39 7.77 -3.26
N PHE A 149 7.35 8.67 -3.28
CA PHE A 149 7.20 10.02 -2.74
C PHE A 149 6.49 10.90 -3.78
N MET A 150 5.16 10.97 -3.76
CA MET A 150 4.44 11.92 -4.60
C MET A 150 4.78 13.35 -4.17
N THR A 151 5.56 14.02 -4.99
CA THR A 151 5.96 15.40 -4.78
C THR A 151 4.85 16.39 -5.15
N TRP A 152 5.09 17.68 -4.93
CA TRP A 152 4.13 18.77 -5.14
C TRP A 152 4.44 19.60 -6.37
N GLY A 153 3.42 20.23 -6.93
CA GLY A 153 3.55 21.21 -8.01
C GLY A 153 4.30 22.46 -7.58
N TYR A 154 4.99 23.11 -8.49
CA TYR A 154 5.59 24.43 -8.22
C TYR A 154 4.49 25.44 -7.88
N LYS A 155 4.78 26.32 -6.93
CA LYS A 155 3.84 27.29 -6.37
C LYS A 155 3.07 28.10 -7.43
N ASP A 156 3.78 28.49 -8.49
CA ASP A 156 3.24 29.32 -9.58
C ASP A 156 3.22 28.54 -10.95
N GLY A 157 3.28 27.20 -10.90
CA GLY A 157 3.45 26.37 -12.09
C GLY A 157 4.89 26.33 -12.60
N ASP A 158 5.13 25.57 -13.68
CA ASP A 158 6.46 25.36 -14.25
C ASP A 158 6.67 26.29 -15.47
N SER A 159 7.41 27.37 -15.27
CA SER A 159 7.69 28.35 -16.31
C SER A 159 8.46 27.79 -17.52
N ASN A 160 9.22 26.69 -17.32
CA ASN A 160 9.97 26.03 -18.40
C ASN A 160 9.06 25.11 -19.23
N ASN A 161 7.99 24.61 -18.64
CA ASN A 161 7.01 23.72 -19.25
C ASN A 161 5.58 24.30 -19.14
N GLN A 162 5.43 25.61 -19.28
CA GLN A 162 4.17 26.33 -19.10
C GLN A 162 3.02 25.80 -19.98
N TRP A 163 3.34 25.23 -21.13
CA TRP A 163 2.36 24.61 -22.03
C TRP A 163 1.65 23.40 -21.38
N ARG A 164 2.28 22.75 -20.42
CA ARG A 164 1.74 21.60 -19.71
C ARG A 164 1.34 21.94 -18.27
N ASN A 165 2.18 22.68 -17.59
CA ASN A 165 2.06 22.98 -16.16
C ASN A 165 1.98 24.52 -15.95
N PRO A 166 0.90 25.18 -16.46
CA PRO A 166 0.80 26.65 -16.43
C PRO A 166 0.63 27.21 -15.02
N ASP A 167 0.14 26.41 -14.08
CA ASP A 167 -0.18 26.79 -12.72
C ASP A 167 0.01 25.59 -11.76
N TYR A 168 -0.11 25.84 -10.46
CA TYR A 168 0.01 24.80 -9.43
C TYR A 168 -1.01 23.66 -9.61
N PRO A 169 -2.33 23.92 -9.75
CA PRO A 169 -3.31 22.85 -9.87
C PRO A 169 -3.06 21.91 -11.05
N SER A 170 -2.69 22.47 -12.20
CA SER A 170 -2.36 21.68 -13.40
C SER A 170 -1.13 20.81 -13.18
N MET A 171 -0.06 21.38 -12.59
CA MET A 171 1.17 20.63 -12.33
C MET A 171 0.92 19.53 -11.29
N GLN A 172 0.17 19.83 -10.22
CA GLN A 172 -0.14 18.86 -9.17
C GLN A 172 -0.95 17.67 -9.71
N LEU A 173 -1.95 17.95 -10.58
CA LEU A 173 -2.73 16.90 -11.22
C LEU A 173 -1.85 15.98 -12.08
N HIS A 174 -0.95 16.55 -12.87
CA HIS A 174 -0.05 15.75 -13.72
C HIS A 174 0.98 14.97 -12.92
N LEU A 175 1.48 15.51 -11.81
CA LEU A 175 2.37 14.79 -10.88
C LEU A 175 1.64 13.61 -10.24
N GLN A 176 0.42 13.81 -9.75
CA GLN A 176 -0.41 12.76 -9.19
C GLN A 176 -0.59 11.61 -10.20
N GLN A 177 -1.06 11.92 -11.41
CA GLN A 177 -1.25 10.93 -12.48
C GLN A 177 0.04 10.18 -12.81
N GLY A 178 1.18 10.87 -12.85
CA GLY A 178 2.47 10.26 -13.14
C GLY A 178 2.92 9.28 -12.06
N TYR A 179 2.76 9.63 -10.80
CA TYR A 179 3.09 8.74 -9.68
C TYR A 179 2.11 7.56 -9.57
N GLU A 180 0.82 7.77 -9.85
CA GLU A 180 -0.17 6.68 -9.93
C GLU A 180 0.20 5.67 -11.03
N MET A 181 0.61 6.15 -12.21
CA MET A 181 1.10 5.27 -13.26
C MET A 181 2.42 4.56 -12.91
N TYR A 182 3.33 5.18 -12.14
CA TYR A 182 4.49 4.46 -11.60
C TYR A 182 4.03 3.35 -10.67
N LEU A 183 3.09 3.63 -9.76
CA LEU A 183 2.54 2.64 -8.82
C LEU A 183 1.93 1.45 -9.55
N GLU A 184 1.11 1.69 -10.57
CA GLU A 184 0.50 0.64 -11.40
C GLU A 184 1.53 -0.29 -12.06
N ASN A 185 2.72 0.24 -12.40
CA ASN A 185 3.80 -0.54 -13.03
C ASN A 185 4.65 -1.33 -12.04
N ILE A 186 4.66 -0.99 -10.76
CA ILE A 186 5.51 -1.63 -9.74
C ILE A 186 4.72 -2.45 -8.73
N THR A 187 3.40 -2.27 -8.64
CA THR A 187 2.54 -3.02 -7.72
C THR A 187 2.11 -4.34 -8.33
N THR A 188 2.20 -5.41 -7.54
CA THR A 188 1.55 -6.68 -7.80
C THR A 188 0.62 -7.04 -6.64
N HIS A 189 -0.25 -8.04 -6.81
CA HIS A 189 -1.15 -8.45 -5.73
C HIS A 189 -0.39 -8.97 -4.50
N SER A 190 0.67 -9.73 -4.72
CA SER A 190 1.51 -10.32 -3.65
C SER A 190 2.60 -9.39 -3.12
N GLU A 191 2.94 -8.33 -3.85
CA GLU A 191 4.02 -7.42 -3.54
C GLU A 191 3.55 -5.97 -3.78
N PRO A 192 2.72 -5.42 -2.88
CA PRO A 192 2.21 -4.08 -3.04
C PRO A 192 3.31 -3.04 -2.85
N ALA A 193 3.29 -2.03 -3.70
CA ALA A 193 4.00 -0.78 -3.47
C ALA A 193 2.99 0.31 -3.05
N PHE A 194 3.48 1.40 -2.46
CA PHE A 194 2.65 2.41 -1.84
C PHE A 194 2.98 3.81 -2.36
N ILE A 195 2.08 4.76 -2.11
CA ILE A 195 2.32 6.19 -2.33
C ILE A 195 2.22 6.95 -1.02
N ALA A 196 3.22 7.81 -0.74
CA ALA A 196 3.08 8.87 0.25
C ALA A 196 2.56 10.13 -0.48
N PRO A 197 1.29 10.53 -0.27
CA PRO A 197 0.63 11.55 -1.07
C PRO A 197 0.96 12.98 -0.60
N VAL A 198 2.25 13.30 -0.49
CA VAL A 198 2.70 14.61 0.02
C VAL A 198 2.18 15.75 -0.85
N GLY A 199 2.19 15.59 -2.17
CA GLY A 199 1.62 16.59 -3.09
C GLY A 199 0.14 16.86 -2.84
N LEU A 200 -0.63 15.84 -2.42
CA LEU A 200 -2.04 16.03 -2.04
C LEU A 200 -2.20 16.74 -0.69
N ALA A 201 -1.26 16.58 0.23
CA ALA A 201 -1.26 17.38 1.47
C ALA A 201 -0.96 18.86 1.20
N TYR A 202 -0.09 19.16 0.22
CA TYR A 202 0.08 20.53 -0.28
C TYR A 202 -1.21 21.05 -0.93
N LYS A 203 -1.87 20.20 -1.74
CA LYS A 203 -3.15 20.55 -2.37
C LYS A 203 -4.26 20.78 -1.36
N HIS A 204 -4.31 20.02 -0.28
CA HIS A 204 -5.25 20.24 0.82
C HIS A 204 -5.15 21.67 1.39
N LEU A 205 -3.93 22.16 1.64
CA LEU A 205 -3.72 23.52 2.10
C LEU A 205 -3.95 24.58 1.01
N TYR A 206 -3.67 24.26 -0.25
CA TYR A 206 -4.02 25.12 -1.38
C TYR A 206 -5.52 25.33 -1.46
N ASP A 207 -6.30 24.24 -1.46
CA ASP A 207 -7.76 24.28 -1.57
C ASP A 207 -8.38 25.02 -0.38
N ALA A 208 -7.91 24.75 0.84
CA ALA A 208 -8.38 25.45 2.04
C ALA A 208 -8.20 26.97 1.97
N VAL A 209 -7.11 27.45 1.37
CA VAL A 209 -6.91 28.90 1.16
C VAL A 209 -7.80 29.41 0.02
N ALA A 210 -7.88 28.68 -1.09
CA ALA A 210 -8.69 29.07 -2.27
C ALA A 210 -10.17 29.21 -1.91
N ASP A 211 -10.70 28.32 -1.08
CA ASP A 211 -12.10 28.34 -0.60
C ASP A 211 -12.46 29.61 0.18
N THR A 212 -11.47 30.32 0.71
CA THR A 212 -11.66 31.63 1.33
C THR A 212 -11.75 32.80 0.34
N GLY A 213 -11.51 32.51 -0.97
CA GLY A 213 -11.44 33.52 -2.03
C GLY A 213 -10.11 34.25 -2.10
N VAL A 214 -9.09 33.82 -1.36
CA VAL A 214 -7.72 34.34 -1.37
C VAL A 214 -6.91 33.54 -2.40
N ASP A 215 -6.06 34.21 -3.17
CA ASP A 215 -5.10 33.54 -4.03
C ASP A 215 -4.07 32.77 -3.17
N PRO A 216 -4.03 31.43 -3.25
CA PRO A 216 -3.15 30.62 -2.41
C PRO A 216 -1.66 30.93 -2.59
N SER A 217 -1.25 31.31 -3.80
CA SER A 217 0.15 31.63 -4.12
C SER A 217 0.58 33.02 -3.63
N ALA A 218 -0.37 33.88 -3.25
CA ALA A 218 -0.10 35.25 -2.84
C ALA A 218 0.38 35.36 -1.38
N GLY A 219 1.34 36.24 -1.11
CA GLY A 219 1.73 36.63 0.23
C GLY A 219 2.24 35.46 1.10
N SER A 220 1.78 35.44 2.38
CA SER A 220 2.15 34.42 3.36
C SER A 220 0.92 33.59 3.75
N THR A 221 0.32 32.93 2.80
CA THR A 221 -0.79 31.99 3.01
C THR A 221 -0.30 30.67 3.60
N ALA A 222 -1.22 29.86 4.13
CA ALA A 222 -0.89 28.53 4.63
C ALA A 222 -0.25 27.63 3.56
N PHE A 223 -0.61 27.82 2.29
CA PHE A 223 0.00 27.14 1.15
C PHE A 223 1.34 27.74 0.73
N SER A 224 1.42 29.07 0.50
CA SER A 224 2.64 29.71 -0.03
C SER A 224 3.84 29.57 0.89
N THR A 225 3.62 29.46 2.20
CA THR A 225 4.68 29.26 3.22
C THR A 225 5.29 27.86 3.20
N LEU A 226 4.70 26.91 2.49
CA LEU A 226 5.30 25.58 2.29
C LEU A 226 6.55 25.62 1.41
N TYR A 227 6.74 26.68 0.65
CA TYR A 227 7.83 26.83 -0.31
C TYR A 227 8.95 27.73 0.20
N SER A 228 10.16 27.42 -0.24
CA SER A 228 11.28 28.36 -0.22
C SER A 228 11.03 29.51 -1.22
N SER A 229 11.90 30.51 -1.21
CA SER A 229 11.74 31.71 -2.06
C SER A 229 11.72 31.47 -3.56
N ASP A 230 12.17 30.30 -4.01
CA ASP A 230 12.17 29.92 -5.43
C ASP A 230 10.82 29.34 -5.91
N GLY A 231 9.88 29.08 -4.98
CA GLY A 231 8.55 28.56 -5.30
C GLY A 231 8.54 27.07 -5.75
N SER A 232 9.64 26.37 -5.58
CA SER A 232 9.81 24.96 -5.97
C SER A 232 10.26 24.10 -4.79
N HIS A 233 11.39 24.45 -4.15
CA HIS A 233 11.90 23.73 -2.99
C HIS A 233 11.04 23.94 -1.74
N PRO A 234 10.99 22.95 -0.84
CA PRO A 234 10.22 23.06 0.39
C PRO A 234 10.88 24.04 1.37
N SER A 235 10.07 24.80 2.06
CA SER A 235 10.48 25.48 3.30
C SER A 235 10.61 24.46 4.45
N ILE A 236 10.91 24.94 5.64
CA ILE A 236 10.88 24.09 6.85
C ILE A 236 9.48 23.53 7.10
N ASP A 237 8.41 24.31 6.82
CA ASP A 237 7.02 23.89 6.94
C ASP A 237 6.69 22.78 5.95
N GLY A 238 7.07 22.96 4.67
CA GLY A 238 6.83 21.96 3.62
C GLY A 238 7.59 20.65 3.88
N THR A 239 8.83 20.72 4.37
CA THR A 239 9.59 19.53 4.74
C THR A 239 8.96 18.81 5.94
N TYR A 240 8.46 19.57 6.92
CA TYR A 240 7.79 18.99 8.08
C TYR A 240 6.45 18.34 7.70
N LEU A 241 5.65 18.99 6.83
CA LEU A 241 4.44 18.39 6.28
C LEU A 241 4.74 17.04 5.59
N SER A 242 5.83 16.99 4.80
CA SER A 242 6.28 15.74 4.17
C SER A 242 6.58 14.64 5.19
N ALA A 243 7.30 14.98 6.28
CA ALA A 243 7.60 14.05 7.35
C ALA A 243 6.33 13.54 8.06
N CYS A 244 5.33 14.41 8.28
CA CYS A 244 4.03 14.04 8.85
C CYS A 244 3.26 13.07 7.95
N VAL A 245 3.27 13.28 6.63
CA VAL A 245 2.63 12.38 5.66
C VAL A 245 3.32 11.00 5.68
N PHE A 246 4.65 10.96 5.64
CA PHE A 246 5.38 9.69 5.72
C PHE A 246 5.13 8.96 7.04
N HIS A 247 5.10 9.68 8.17
CA HIS A 247 4.75 9.08 9.44
C HIS A 247 3.37 8.39 9.37
N ALA A 248 2.35 9.12 8.89
CA ALA A 248 0.99 8.57 8.78
C ALA A 248 0.93 7.35 7.85
N VAL A 249 1.64 7.38 6.70
CA VAL A 249 1.70 6.28 5.73
C VAL A 249 2.41 5.05 6.30
N ILE A 250 3.52 5.23 7.00
CA ILE A 250 4.34 4.12 7.51
C ILE A 250 3.69 3.47 8.72
N THR A 251 3.13 4.27 9.66
CA THR A 251 2.68 3.77 10.96
C THR A 251 1.18 3.51 11.05
N GLY A 252 0.37 4.10 10.15
CA GLY A 252 -1.08 4.13 10.31
C GLY A 252 -1.56 5.02 11.46
N GLU A 253 -0.66 5.77 12.10
CA GLU A 253 -0.99 6.64 13.22
C GLU A 253 -1.06 8.10 12.79
N SER A 254 -1.96 8.86 13.42
CA SER A 254 -2.06 10.29 13.20
C SER A 254 -0.76 11.00 13.65
N PRO A 255 -0.19 11.92 12.83
CA PRO A 255 0.94 12.72 13.24
C PRO A 255 0.57 13.85 14.23
N VAL A 256 -0.71 14.04 14.53
CA VAL A 256 -1.19 15.08 15.46
C VAL A 256 -0.63 14.86 16.85
N GLY A 257 0.03 15.89 17.37
CA GLY A 257 0.68 15.86 18.67
C GLY A 257 2.10 15.31 18.69
N ARG A 258 2.66 14.91 17.53
CA ARG A 258 4.06 14.48 17.42
C ARG A 258 5.03 15.68 17.51
N SER A 259 6.30 15.40 17.73
CA SER A 259 7.36 16.39 17.81
C SER A 259 7.47 17.21 16.51
N TYR A 260 7.90 18.46 16.64
CA TYR A 260 8.07 19.36 15.49
C TYR A 260 9.32 20.24 15.67
N PRO A 261 9.89 20.73 14.53
CA PRO A 261 11.06 21.60 14.56
C PRO A 261 10.79 22.90 15.34
N GLY A 262 11.74 23.32 16.18
CA GLY A 262 11.58 24.53 17.00
C GLY A 262 11.46 25.86 16.20
N GLN A 263 11.67 25.82 14.88
CA GLN A 263 11.43 26.95 13.99
C GLN A 263 9.96 27.09 13.58
N ILE A 264 9.13 26.06 13.79
CA ILE A 264 7.70 26.05 13.48
C ILE A 264 6.93 26.38 14.75
N SER A 265 5.96 27.29 14.68
CA SER A 265 5.12 27.57 15.85
C SER A 265 4.19 26.39 16.17
N PRO A 266 3.77 26.21 17.44
CA PRO A 266 2.85 25.11 17.80
C PRO A 266 1.57 25.08 16.99
N ALA A 267 0.97 26.25 16.71
CA ALA A 267 -0.25 26.36 15.91
C ALA A 267 -0.02 25.93 14.45
N ARG A 268 1.13 26.30 13.87
CA ARG A 268 1.49 25.91 12.52
C ARG A 268 1.83 24.42 12.43
N ALA A 269 2.53 23.88 13.43
CA ALA A 269 2.81 22.45 13.50
C ALA A 269 1.50 21.63 13.52
N LEU A 270 0.54 22.03 14.34
CA LEU A 270 -0.77 21.39 14.41
C LEU A 270 -1.50 21.43 13.05
N GLU A 271 -1.54 22.59 12.39
CA GLU A 271 -2.16 22.74 11.06
C GLU A 271 -1.54 21.80 10.02
N LEU A 272 -0.20 21.64 10.02
CA LEU A 272 0.49 20.73 9.11
C LEU A 272 0.23 19.26 9.45
N GLN A 273 0.19 18.91 10.72
CA GLN A 273 -0.14 17.58 11.20
C GLN A 273 -1.59 17.19 10.81
N GLU A 274 -2.53 18.11 11.03
CA GLU A 274 -3.94 17.90 10.65
C GLU A 274 -4.11 17.75 9.13
N ALA A 275 -3.40 18.56 8.33
CA ALA A 275 -3.40 18.44 6.88
C ALA A 275 -2.86 17.08 6.40
N ALA A 276 -1.77 16.59 7.00
CA ALA A 276 -1.21 15.28 6.70
C ALA A 276 -2.20 14.16 7.07
N ALA A 277 -2.77 14.21 8.28
CA ALA A 277 -3.75 13.23 8.75
C ALA A 277 -5.00 13.21 7.85
N ALA A 278 -5.55 14.39 7.52
CA ALA A 278 -6.72 14.49 6.63
C ALA A 278 -6.43 13.90 5.24
N THR A 279 -5.22 14.12 4.71
CA THR A 279 -4.84 13.61 3.39
C THR A 279 -4.72 12.08 3.39
N VAL A 280 -4.07 11.48 4.38
CA VAL A 280 -3.83 10.04 4.41
C VAL A 280 -5.09 9.27 4.82
N PHE A 281 -5.81 9.70 5.85
CA PHE A 281 -6.91 8.90 6.40
C PHE A 281 -8.29 9.21 5.81
N ASN A 282 -8.47 10.35 5.13
CA ASN A 282 -9.77 10.75 4.61
C ASN A 282 -9.73 11.32 3.17
N GLY A 283 -8.54 11.51 2.60
CA GLY A 283 -8.36 12.28 1.37
C GLY A 283 -7.88 11.49 0.16
N SER A 284 -7.57 10.22 0.30
CA SER A 284 -7.07 9.38 -0.80
C SER A 284 -7.57 7.96 -0.70
N ASP A 285 -7.72 7.31 -1.87
CA ASP A 285 -8.10 5.89 -1.99
C ASP A 285 -6.86 5.01 -2.22
N TYR A 286 -5.67 5.44 -1.78
CA TYR A 286 -4.44 4.65 -1.90
C TYR A 286 -4.40 3.57 -0.83
N LEU A 287 -3.86 2.40 -1.21
CA LEU A 287 -3.49 1.37 -0.25
C LEU A 287 -2.24 1.82 0.53
N TYR A 288 -2.23 1.56 1.83
CA TYR A 288 -1.11 1.89 2.71
C TYR A 288 -0.54 0.65 3.40
N PRO A 289 0.75 0.67 3.84
CA PRO A 289 1.37 -0.48 4.48
C PRO A 289 0.60 -1.01 5.69
N PHE A 290 -0.05 -0.16 6.46
CA PHE A 290 -0.83 -0.53 7.64
C PHE A 290 -2.20 -1.17 7.31
N GLU A 291 -2.64 -1.11 6.06
CA GLU A 291 -3.88 -1.74 5.56
C GLU A 291 -3.61 -3.10 4.94
N VAL A 292 -2.33 -3.43 4.72
CA VAL A 292 -1.91 -4.73 4.21
C VAL A 292 -1.80 -5.65 5.42
N GLU A 293 -2.71 -6.60 5.51
CA GLU A 293 -2.57 -7.70 6.46
C GLU A 293 -1.18 -8.35 6.26
N PRO A 294 -0.47 -8.69 7.34
CA PRO A 294 0.77 -9.44 7.19
C PRO A 294 0.49 -10.68 6.34
N PRO A 295 1.39 -11.04 5.42
CA PRO A 295 1.16 -12.15 4.51
C PRO A 295 0.80 -13.39 5.31
N GLY A 296 -0.46 -13.75 5.23
CA GLY A 296 -1.05 -14.93 5.82
C GLY A 296 -1.29 -16.00 4.77
N ILE A 297 -2.33 -16.78 4.97
CA ILE A 297 -2.78 -17.75 3.97
C ILE A 297 -3.77 -17.04 3.04
N GLU A 298 -3.46 -16.98 1.75
CA GLU A 298 -4.29 -16.33 0.74
C GLU A 298 -4.85 -17.32 -0.29
N PHE A 299 -6.09 -17.08 -0.74
CA PHE A 299 -6.61 -17.74 -1.93
C PHE A 299 -5.93 -17.21 -3.21
N GLY A 300 -5.70 -18.10 -4.17
CA GLY A 300 -5.24 -17.71 -5.50
C GLY A 300 -6.27 -16.86 -6.26
N PRO A 301 -5.86 -16.22 -7.36
CA PRO A 301 -6.46 -15.01 -7.93
C PRO A 301 -7.86 -15.14 -8.56
N ASP A 302 -8.55 -16.24 -8.49
CA ASP A 302 -9.85 -16.42 -9.16
C ASP A 302 -11.03 -16.36 -8.19
N SER A 303 -11.24 -15.22 -7.56
CA SER A 303 -12.44 -14.96 -6.78
C SER A 303 -13.61 -14.55 -7.69
N GLY A 304 -14.61 -15.40 -7.79
CA GLY A 304 -15.88 -15.09 -8.45
C GLY A 304 -16.06 -15.72 -9.84
N SER A 305 -16.30 -17.01 -9.89
CA SER A 305 -16.74 -17.68 -11.10
C SER A 305 -18.25 -17.88 -11.09
N ILE A 306 -18.88 -17.66 -12.25
CA ILE A 306 -20.31 -17.96 -12.47
C ILE A 306 -20.37 -19.22 -13.29
N PHE A 307 -21.14 -20.20 -12.84
CA PHE A 307 -21.35 -21.45 -13.52
C PHE A 307 -22.83 -21.70 -13.77
N ASP A 308 -23.15 -22.16 -14.95
CA ASP A 308 -24.48 -22.71 -15.25
C ASP A 308 -24.51 -24.21 -14.89
N ILE A 309 -25.47 -24.61 -14.09
CA ILE A 309 -25.62 -25.99 -13.64
C ILE A 309 -27.07 -26.45 -13.74
N ASP A 310 -27.28 -27.65 -14.24
CA ASP A 310 -28.59 -28.28 -14.28
C ASP A 310 -29.00 -28.84 -12.90
N PRO A 311 -30.31 -28.88 -12.58
CA PRO A 311 -30.80 -29.51 -11.36
C PRO A 311 -30.32 -30.96 -11.24
N GLY A 312 -29.72 -31.29 -10.08
CA GLY A 312 -29.15 -32.60 -9.82
C GLY A 312 -27.80 -32.90 -10.48
N ALA A 313 -27.26 -31.94 -11.23
CA ALA A 313 -25.90 -32.06 -11.76
C ALA A 313 -24.83 -31.70 -10.71
N THR A 314 -23.63 -32.21 -10.94
CA THR A 314 -22.46 -31.99 -10.11
C THR A 314 -21.39 -31.24 -10.89
N ILE A 315 -20.80 -30.22 -10.31
CA ILE A 315 -19.65 -29.51 -10.85
C ILE A 315 -18.45 -29.69 -9.92
N GLY A 316 -17.28 -30.03 -10.47
CA GLY A 316 -16.01 -30.07 -9.75
C GLY A 316 -15.32 -28.72 -9.81
N LEU A 317 -14.79 -28.27 -8.67
CA LEU A 317 -14.16 -27.00 -8.51
C LEU A 317 -12.76 -27.16 -7.90
N ASN A 318 -11.81 -26.38 -8.38
CA ASN A 318 -10.43 -26.36 -7.90
C ASN A 318 -10.06 -24.93 -7.52
N PHE A 319 -9.56 -24.75 -6.32
CA PHE A 319 -8.99 -23.50 -5.84
C PHE A 319 -7.58 -23.77 -5.36
N ASN A 320 -6.79 -22.72 -5.28
CA ASN A 320 -5.51 -22.80 -4.63
C ASN A 320 -5.43 -21.75 -3.52
N PHE A 321 -4.56 -22.01 -2.54
CA PHE A 321 -4.13 -21.02 -1.56
C PHE A 321 -2.63 -21.14 -1.36
N THR A 322 -2.00 -20.05 -0.93
CA THR A 322 -0.57 -19.99 -0.62
C THR A 322 -0.38 -19.41 0.76
N ASN A 323 0.45 -20.06 1.58
CA ASN A 323 0.85 -19.51 2.87
C ASN A 323 2.09 -18.65 2.67
N HIS A 324 1.96 -17.35 2.91
CA HIS A 324 3.03 -16.35 2.81
C HIS A 324 3.65 -15.99 4.17
N ALA A 325 3.20 -16.61 5.28
CA ALA A 325 3.59 -16.24 6.64
C ALA A 325 5.07 -16.55 7.00
N GLY A 326 5.83 -17.18 6.11
CA GLY A 326 7.23 -17.55 6.40
C GLY A 326 7.42 -18.72 7.37
N VAL A 327 6.33 -19.24 7.95
CA VAL A 327 6.28 -20.42 8.84
C VAL A 327 5.22 -21.39 8.33
N ASP A 328 5.41 -22.69 8.61
CA ASP A 328 4.40 -23.70 8.29
C ASP A 328 3.18 -23.50 9.19
N ASP A 329 1.99 -23.68 8.61
CA ASP A 329 0.71 -23.51 9.29
C ASP A 329 -0.30 -24.59 8.83
N GLU A 330 -1.49 -24.55 9.38
CA GLU A 330 -2.66 -25.30 8.91
C GLU A 330 -3.70 -24.31 8.37
N ALA A 331 -4.37 -24.67 7.29
CA ALA A 331 -5.45 -23.88 6.71
C ALA A 331 -6.77 -24.61 6.91
N VAL A 332 -7.74 -23.95 7.50
CA VAL A 332 -9.12 -24.46 7.60
C VAL A 332 -9.97 -23.81 6.50
N VAL A 333 -10.56 -24.63 5.64
CA VAL A 333 -11.41 -24.18 4.54
C VAL A 333 -12.86 -24.55 4.83
N ASP A 334 -13.72 -23.56 4.95
CA ASP A 334 -15.16 -23.73 5.10
C ASP A 334 -15.91 -23.21 3.88
N ILE A 335 -16.95 -23.95 3.46
CA ILE A 335 -17.86 -23.49 2.41
C ILE A 335 -19.27 -23.44 2.98
N SER A 336 -19.89 -22.30 2.86
CA SER A 336 -21.31 -22.09 3.13
C SER A 336 -22.07 -21.70 1.88
N GLY A 337 -23.31 -22.14 1.74
CA GLY A 337 -24.07 -21.88 0.54
C GLY A 337 -25.57 -22.10 0.70
N SER A 338 -26.24 -22.23 -0.43
CA SER A 338 -27.71 -22.37 -0.49
C SER A 338 -28.18 -23.70 0.08
N GLU A 339 -29.32 -23.67 0.78
CA GLU A 339 -29.96 -24.83 1.37
C GLU A 339 -30.29 -25.91 0.29
N GLY A 340 -30.06 -27.16 0.64
CA GLY A 340 -30.34 -28.29 -0.25
C GLY A 340 -29.26 -28.70 -1.24
N TRP A 341 -28.17 -27.91 -1.31
CA TRP A 341 -26.98 -28.24 -2.10
C TRP A 341 -26.05 -29.16 -1.31
N SER A 342 -25.38 -30.08 -1.96
CA SER A 342 -24.36 -30.90 -1.33
C SER A 342 -22.96 -30.50 -1.79
N ILE A 343 -22.02 -30.51 -0.85
CA ILE A 343 -20.62 -30.22 -1.08
C ILE A 343 -19.81 -31.44 -0.67
N GLU A 344 -18.99 -31.97 -1.59
CA GLU A 344 -18.12 -33.10 -1.36
C GLU A 344 -16.66 -32.72 -1.64
N TRP A 345 -15.78 -32.95 -0.69
CA TRP A 345 -14.37 -32.69 -0.78
C TRP A 345 -13.62 -33.85 -1.41
N SER A 346 -12.75 -33.59 -2.39
CA SER A 346 -12.07 -34.65 -3.17
C SER A 346 -10.82 -35.19 -2.50
N ASN A 347 -10.20 -34.44 -1.59
CA ASN A 347 -8.91 -34.74 -0.96
C ASN A 347 -8.86 -34.45 0.55
N ALA A 348 -10.00 -34.64 1.23
CA ALA A 348 -10.12 -34.38 2.66
C ALA A 348 -10.17 -35.62 3.53
N GLU A 349 -9.66 -35.53 4.75
CA GLU A 349 -9.93 -36.43 5.86
C GLU A 349 -11.40 -36.25 6.34
N PRO A 350 -12.00 -37.17 7.10
CA PRO A 350 -13.46 -37.25 7.28
C PRO A 350 -14.08 -36.10 8.05
N PRO A 351 -15.40 -35.85 7.93
CA PRO A 351 -16.06 -34.58 8.14
C PRO A 351 -16.13 -34.13 9.59
N GLY A 352 -15.60 -32.96 9.84
CA GLY A 352 -15.92 -32.05 10.93
C GLY A 352 -16.26 -30.69 10.33
N ALA A 353 -16.68 -29.72 11.10
CA ALA A 353 -16.84 -28.34 10.61
C ALA A 353 -15.48 -27.82 10.15
N GLY A 354 -15.36 -27.52 8.85
CA GLY A 354 -14.14 -27.12 8.19
C GLY A 354 -13.20 -28.26 7.78
N HIS A 355 -12.56 -28.10 6.64
CA HIS A 355 -11.53 -29.01 6.15
C HIS A 355 -10.16 -28.43 6.37
N THR A 356 -9.30 -29.13 7.12
CA THR A 356 -7.94 -28.69 7.43
C THR A 356 -6.96 -29.21 6.38
N TYR A 357 -6.09 -28.35 5.93
CA TYR A 357 -5.00 -28.62 5.00
C TYR A 357 -3.67 -28.20 5.62
N ASP A 358 -2.61 -28.96 5.39
CA ASP A 358 -1.27 -28.46 5.65
C ASP A 358 -1.02 -27.22 4.79
N ALA A 359 -0.53 -26.16 5.40
CA ALA A 359 -0.18 -24.90 4.74
C ALA A 359 1.32 -24.59 4.92
N PRO A 360 2.22 -25.35 4.24
CA PRO A 360 3.64 -25.10 4.33
C PRO A 360 4.01 -23.70 3.81
N SER A 361 4.96 -23.05 4.45
CA SER A 361 5.43 -21.74 4.08
C SER A 361 5.85 -21.64 2.62
N ASN A 362 5.34 -20.63 1.91
CA ASN A 362 5.62 -20.32 0.51
C ASN A 362 5.32 -21.48 -0.48
N ILE A 363 4.39 -22.35 -0.11
CA ILE A 363 3.93 -23.43 -0.98
C ILE A 363 2.45 -23.23 -1.29
N THR A 364 2.12 -23.29 -2.58
CA THR A 364 0.73 -23.27 -3.04
C THR A 364 0.09 -24.66 -2.89
N GLN A 365 -1.01 -24.73 -2.18
CA GLN A 365 -1.84 -25.92 -2.01
C GLN A 365 -3.11 -25.82 -2.85
N TRP A 366 -3.65 -26.97 -3.26
CA TRP A 366 -4.87 -27.05 -4.05
C TRP A 366 -6.00 -27.66 -3.24
N VAL A 367 -7.13 -26.99 -3.25
CA VAL A 367 -8.39 -27.44 -2.67
C VAL A 367 -9.30 -27.91 -3.80
N GLN A 368 -9.77 -29.15 -3.72
CA GLN A 368 -10.66 -29.73 -4.69
C GLN A 368 -11.97 -30.20 -4.03
N PHE A 369 -13.07 -29.73 -4.53
CA PHE A 369 -14.39 -30.17 -4.09
C PHE A 369 -15.40 -30.17 -5.23
N SER A 370 -16.54 -30.78 -5.01
CA SER A 370 -17.66 -30.75 -5.93
C SER A 370 -18.91 -30.19 -5.27
N ILE A 371 -19.69 -29.46 -6.04
CA ILE A 371 -21.01 -28.98 -5.63
C ILE A 371 -22.07 -29.66 -6.47
N THR A 372 -23.07 -30.24 -5.82
CA THR A 372 -24.21 -30.87 -6.50
C THR A 372 -25.48 -30.07 -6.27
N ALA A 373 -26.11 -29.64 -7.34
CA ALA A 373 -27.40 -28.97 -7.29
C ALA A 373 -28.50 -29.91 -6.80
N PRO A 374 -29.46 -29.45 -6.00
CA PRO A 374 -30.60 -30.28 -5.62
C PRO A 374 -31.44 -30.66 -6.82
N GLN A 375 -32.11 -31.84 -6.75
CA GLN A 375 -33.10 -32.26 -7.74
C GLN A 375 -34.30 -31.30 -7.67
N ILE A 376 -34.94 -31.09 -8.83
CA ILE A 376 -36.20 -30.34 -8.83
C ILE A 376 -37.26 -31.16 -8.06
N SER A 377 -37.60 -30.68 -6.87
CA SER A 377 -38.74 -31.16 -6.11
C SER A 377 -39.52 -29.99 -5.57
N ASP A 378 -40.84 -30.01 -5.68
CA ASP A 378 -41.72 -28.95 -5.18
C ASP A 378 -41.42 -27.54 -5.72
N GLY A 379 -40.84 -27.46 -6.91
CA GLY A 379 -40.51 -26.19 -7.56
C GLY A 379 -39.18 -25.54 -7.16
N TYR A 380 -38.33 -26.22 -6.43
CA TYR A 380 -36.97 -25.79 -6.08
C TYR A 380 -35.89 -26.78 -6.60
N PRO A 381 -34.72 -26.32 -7.11
CA PRO A 381 -34.41 -24.94 -7.43
C PRO A 381 -35.17 -24.41 -8.65
N LEU A 382 -35.51 -23.12 -8.65
CA LEU A 382 -36.19 -22.50 -9.77
C LEU A 382 -35.22 -22.31 -10.95
N ALA A 383 -35.67 -22.58 -12.16
CA ALA A 383 -34.90 -22.32 -13.38
C ALA A 383 -34.56 -20.84 -13.45
N GLY A 384 -33.26 -20.51 -13.71
CA GLY A 384 -32.75 -19.16 -13.75
C GLY A 384 -32.55 -18.51 -12.37
N SER A 385 -32.69 -19.25 -11.26
CA SER A 385 -32.36 -18.75 -9.94
C SER A 385 -30.83 -18.66 -9.76
N LEU A 386 -30.41 -17.62 -9.02
CA LEU A 386 -29.03 -17.38 -8.65
C LEU A 386 -28.79 -17.94 -7.25
N HIS A 387 -27.79 -18.79 -7.11
CA HIS A 387 -27.35 -19.36 -5.84
C HIS A 387 -25.93 -18.95 -5.54
N GLN A 388 -25.69 -18.44 -4.34
CA GLN A 388 -24.40 -17.93 -3.91
C GLN A 388 -23.79 -18.87 -2.87
N PHE A 389 -22.49 -19.13 -3.01
CA PHE A 389 -21.68 -19.84 -2.04
C PHE A 389 -20.56 -18.94 -1.59
N SER A 390 -20.20 -19.04 -0.31
CA SER A 390 -19.06 -18.35 0.27
C SER A 390 -18.04 -19.39 0.73
N MET A 391 -16.78 -19.19 0.37
CA MET A 391 -15.66 -19.95 0.90
C MET A 391 -14.88 -19.07 1.87
N GLN A 392 -14.59 -19.62 3.04
CA GLN A 392 -13.75 -18.98 4.05
C GLN A 392 -12.50 -19.81 4.26
N LEU A 393 -11.35 -19.12 4.31
CA LEU A 393 -10.06 -19.67 4.65
C LEU A 393 -9.64 -19.07 6.00
N THR A 394 -9.25 -19.91 6.94
CA THR A 394 -8.80 -19.47 8.27
C THR A 394 -7.46 -20.12 8.56
N SER A 395 -6.48 -19.35 9.03
CA SER A 395 -5.20 -19.87 9.52
C SER A 395 -5.43 -20.67 10.80
N GLY A 396 -4.78 -21.81 10.93
CA GLY A 396 -4.84 -22.64 12.14
C GLY A 396 -4.13 -22.03 13.34
N SER A 397 -3.15 -21.15 13.07
CA SER A 397 -2.41 -20.43 14.13
C SER A 397 -3.18 -19.24 14.70
N ASP A 398 -4.23 -18.77 14.02
CA ASP A 398 -5.07 -17.64 14.42
C ASP A 398 -6.33 -18.05 15.22
N GLY A 399 -6.44 -19.33 15.60
CA GLY A 399 -7.55 -19.95 16.31
C GLY A 399 -7.50 -19.81 17.84
#